data_1cfb5e107c7194ee9770cf6d73d4405d
#
_entry.id   1cfb5e107c7194ee9770cf6d73d4405d
#
_cell.length_a   1.000
_cell.length_b   1.000
_cell.length_c   1.000
_cell.angle_alpha   90.00
_cell.angle_beta   90.00
_cell.angle_gamma   90.00
#
_symmetry.space_group_name_H-M   'P 1'
#
loop_
_entity.id
_entity.type
_entity.pdbx_description
1 polymer ?
#
loop_
_entity_poly.entity_id
_entity_poly.type
_entity_poly.pdbx_seq_one_letter_code
_entity_poly.pdbx_strand_id
1 'polypeptide(L)'
;MNAIAARITGMQHIGLPTNDIDATIAFYQTLGFELASTCELPENKVAFLKLKNICIETYQSKDEPNAKGYDGAIDHICVDVDDIEATLEAVKAAGLKPMADEIEFLPFWEKGIRFFKVLDPNNAPVEFCQIL
;
A
#
# COMPACT_ATOMS: atom_id res chain seq x y z
N MET A 1 31.03 5.56 7.52
CA MET A 1 29.56 5.37 7.67
C MET A 1 29.11 6.01 8.99
N ASN A 2 28.02 6.70 8.96
CA ASN A 2 27.41 7.25 10.16
C ASN A 2 27.02 6.13 11.14
N ALA A 3 27.23 6.34 12.45
CA ALA A 3 26.96 5.33 13.48
C ALA A 3 25.49 4.91 13.56
N ILE A 4 24.55 5.81 13.22
CA ILE A 4 23.12 5.50 13.13
C ILE A 4 22.85 4.62 11.91
N ALA A 5 23.37 5.01 10.74
CA ALA A 5 23.20 4.25 9.50
C ALA A 5 23.76 2.83 9.60
N ALA A 6 24.83 2.62 10.35
CA ALA A 6 25.41 1.29 10.59
C ALA A 6 24.49 0.35 11.39
N ARG A 7 23.49 0.90 12.08
CA ARG A 7 22.51 0.13 12.86
C ARG A 7 21.22 -0.15 12.12
N ILE A 8 20.92 0.63 11.06
CA ILE A 8 19.72 0.46 10.27
C ILE A 8 19.90 -0.73 9.33
N THR A 9 19.01 -1.71 9.43
CA THR A 9 19.05 -2.94 8.60
C THR A 9 18.03 -2.95 7.47
N GLY A 10 17.15 -1.96 7.43
CA GLY A 10 16.13 -1.81 6.38
C GLY A 10 14.83 -1.19 6.89
N MET A 11 13.83 -1.17 6.05
CA MET A 11 12.47 -0.77 6.44
C MET A 11 11.76 -1.96 7.08
N GLN A 12 11.14 -1.77 8.25
CA GLN A 12 10.43 -2.85 8.93
C GLN A 12 8.96 -2.91 8.49
N HIS A 13 8.24 -1.78 8.50
CA HIS A 13 6.85 -1.69 8.01
C HIS A 13 6.44 -0.26 7.70
N ILE A 14 5.30 -0.13 7.03
CA ILE A 14 4.57 1.13 6.81
C ILE A 14 3.29 1.06 7.63
N GLY A 15 3.02 2.05 8.48
CA GLY A 15 1.80 2.14 9.26
C GLY A 15 0.68 2.84 8.49
N LEU A 16 -0.43 2.15 8.28
CA LEU A 16 -1.63 2.67 7.60
C LEU A 16 -2.84 2.55 8.52
N PRO A 17 -3.37 3.66 9.05
CA PRO A 17 -4.58 3.61 9.87
C PRO A 17 -5.78 3.16 9.03
N THR A 18 -6.75 2.51 9.68
CA THR A 18 -7.99 2.10 9.03
C THR A 18 -9.20 2.37 9.92
N ASN A 19 -10.35 2.54 9.29
CA ASN A 19 -11.65 2.62 9.94
C ASN A 19 -12.41 1.28 9.87
N ASP A 20 -11.92 0.34 9.05
CA ASP A 20 -12.45 -1.02 8.92
C ASP A 20 -11.29 -1.98 8.61
N ILE A 21 -10.79 -2.64 9.65
CA ILE A 21 -9.62 -3.51 9.51
C ILE A 21 -9.90 -4.74 8.67
N ASP A 22 -11.11 -5.29 8.73
CA ASP A 22 -11.47 -6.48 7.95
C ASP A 22 -11.53 -6.17 6.46
N ALA A 23 -12.11 -5.02 6.08
CA ALA A 23 -12.13 -4.55 4.71
C ALA A 23 -10.71 -4.25 4.19
N THR A 24 -9.86 -3.66 5.01
CA THR A 24 -8.47 -3.37 4.65
C THR A 24 -7.66 -4.65 4.44
N ILE A 25 -7.80 -5.63 5.33
CA ILE A 25 -7.16 -6.94 5.17
C ILE A 25 -7.60 -7.59 3.85
N ALA A 26 -8.91 -7.63 3.59
CA ALA A 26 -9.45 -8.22 2.36
C ALA A 26 -8.93 -7.53 1.09
N PHE A 27 -8.84 -6.19 1.10
CA PHE A 27 -8.30 -5.41 0.00
C PHE A 27 -6.84 -5.82 -0.31
N TYR A 28 -5.96 -5.79 0.68
CA TYR A 28 -4.55 -6.12 0.47
C TYR A 28 -4.34 -7.60 0.11
N GLN A 29 -5.16 -8.51 0.66
CA GLN A 29 -5.16 -9.92 0.23
C GLN A 29 -5.54 -10.07 -1.25
N THR A 30 -6.45 -9.24 -1.77
CA THR A 30 -6.78 -9.20 -3.21
C THR A 30 -5.55 -8.81 -4.06
N LEU A 31 -4.66 -7.98 -3.53
CA LEU A 31 -3.37 -7.63 -4.17
C LEU A 31 -2.30 -8.71 -4.02
N GLY A 32 -2.55 -9.78 -3.27
CA GLY A 32 -1.61 -10.87 -3.03
C GLY A 32 -0.84 -10.79 -1.72
N PHE A 33 -1.17 -9.85 -0.84
CA PHE A 33 -0.58 -9.82 0.51
C PHE A 33 -1.08 -10.98 1.34
N GLU A 34 -0.23 -11.49 2.21
CA GLU A 34 -0.57 -12.51 3.21
C GLU A 34 -0.75 -11.86 4.58
N LEU A 35 -1.79 -12.27 5.30
CA LEU A 35 -1.96 -11.87 6.69
C LEU A 35 -0.91 -12.59 7.56
N ALA A 36 0.11 -11.84 7.96
CA ALA A 36 1.25 -12.39 8.69
C ALA A 36 1.01 -12.48 10.21
N SER A 37 0.28 -11.53 10.77
CA SER A 37 0.00 -11.48 12.20
C SER A 37 -1.17 -10.57 12.50
N THR A 38 -1.89 -10.86 13.58
CA THR A 38 -2.90 -9.98 14.15
C THR A 38 -2.68 -9.87 15.65
N CYS A 39 -3.08 -8.72 16.19
CA CYS A 39 -3.04 -8.49 17.64
C CYS A 39 -4.22 -7.61 18.04
N GLU A 40 -4.90 -7.99 19.10
CA GLU A 40 -5.94 -7.15 19.70
C GLU A 40 -5.40 -6.57 21.01
N LEU A 41 -5.16 -5.26 20.98
CA LEU A 41 -4.75 -4.47 22.13
C LEU A 41 -5.98 -3.82 22.78
N PRO A 42 -5.89 -3.32 24.04
CA PRO A 42 -7.02 -2.65 24.69
C PRO A 42 -7.63 -1.54 23.85
N GLU A 43 -6.80 -0.73 23.16
CA GLU A 43 -7.22 0.44 22.38
C GLU A 43 -7.29 0.21 20.87
N ASN A 44 -6.66 -0.83 20.36
CA ASN A 44 -6.51 -1.03 18.91
C ASN A 44 -6.63 -2.51 18.50
N LYS A 45 -7.16 -2.73 17.31
CA LYS A 45 -6.92 -3.95 16.53
C LYS A 45 -5.79 -3.69 15.54
N VAL A 46 -4.85 -4.62 15.43
CA VAL A 46 -3.66 -4.49 14.57
C VAL A 46 -3.53 -5.71 13.67
N ALA A 47 -3.17 -5.49 12.42
CA ALA A 47 -2.84 -6.55 11.48
C ALA A 47 -1.57 -6.21 10.69
N PHE A 48 -0.73 -7.21 10.45
CA PHE A 48 0.44 -7.13 9.59
C PHE A 48 0.20 -7.93 8.32
N LEU A 49 0.41 -7.27 7.19
CA LEU A 49 0.21 -7.83 5.86
C LEU A 49 1.54 -7.76 5.11
N LYS A 50 1.95 -8.88 4.51
CA LYS A 50 3.25 -8.99 3.83
C LYS A 50 3.13 -9.46 2.40
N LEU A 51 3.92 -8.83 1.52
CA LEU A 51 4.16 -9.27 0.15
C LEU A 51 5.62 -8.96 -0.21
N LYS A 52 6.41 -10.00 -0.48
CA LYS A 52 7.86 -9.86 -0.77
C LYS A 52 8.57 -9.07 0.35
N ASN A 53 9.20 -7.94 0.02
CA ASN A 53 9.88 -7.07 0.99
C ASN A 53 8.97 -5.96 1.56
N ILE A 54 7.67 -5.99 1.24
CA ILE A 54 6.70 -5.00 1.72
C ILE A 54 6.03 -5.56 2.98
N CYS A 55 5.97 -4.75 4.03
CA CYS A 55 5.18 -5.04 5.22
C CYS A 55 4.32 -3.83 5.56
N ILE A 56 3.04 -4.05 5.67
CA ILE A 56 2.06 -3.05 6.08
C ILE A 56 1.56 -3.42 7.48
N GLU A 57 1.60 -2.47 8.40
CA GLU A 57 0.86 -2.51 9.65
C GLU A 57 -0.40 -1.70 9.48
N THR A 58 -1.57 -2.33 9.54
CA THR A 58 -2.84 -1.61 9.61
C THR A 58 -3.43 -1.71 11.01
N TYR A 59 -4.01 -0.63 11.48
CA TYR A 59 -4.56 -0.56 12.83
C TYR A 59 -5.85 0.26 12.89
N GLN A 60 -6.77 -0.23 13.71
CA GLN A 60 -8.07 0.39 13.94
C GLN A 60 -8.25 0.69 15.42
N SER A 61 -8.46 1.95 15.76
CA SER A 61 -8.84 2.38 17.11
C SER A 61 -10.26 1.91 17.44
N LYS A 62 -10.50 1.60 18.69
CA LYS A 62 -11.83 1.21 19.18
C LYS A 62 -12.77 2.39 19.35
N ASP A 63 -12.26 3.58 19.59
CA ASP A 63 -13.05 4.73 20.04
C ASP A 63 -13.22 5.81 18.98
N GLU A 64 -12.29 5.95 18.01
CA GLU A 64 -12.32 7.04 17.04
C GLU A 64 -11.92 6.55 15.64
N PRO A 65 -12.42 7.21 14.57
CA PRO A 65 -11.93 6.96 13.23
C PRO A 65 -10.43 7.29 13.12
N ASN A 66 -9.65 6.37 12.57
CA ASN A 66 -8.21 6.52 12.39
C ASN A 66 -7.83 7.13 11.04
N ALA A 67 -8.45 6.63 9.97
CA ALA A 67 -8.18 7.10 8.62
C ALA A 67 -9.07 8.30 8.31
N LYS A 68 -8.46 9.38 7.84
CA LYS A 68 -9.15 10.63 7.55
C LYS A 68 -9.74 10.66 6.15
N GLY A 69 -9.36 9.71 5.29
CA GLY A 69 -9.85 9.64 3.92
C GLY A 69 -9.25 10.67 2.96
N TYR A 70 -8.12 11.26 3.34
CA TYR A 70 -7.35 12.19 2.51
C TYR A 70 -5.85 12.05 2.80
N ASP A 71 -5.02 12.62 1.95
CA ASP A 71 -3.57 12.54 2.05
C ASP A 71 -3.04 13.05 3.38
N GLY A 72 -2.10 12.30 3.94
CA GLY A 72 -1.35 12.66 5.13
C GLY A 72 0.07 13.09 4.79
N ALA A 73 0.98 13.00 5.77
CA ALA A 73 2.40 13.28 5.58
C ALA A 73 3.05 12.31 4.57
N ILE A 74 2.56 11.08 4.50
CA ILE A 74 2.89 10.12 3.43
C ILE A 74 1.68 10.07 2.51
N ASP A 75 1.87 10.41 1.24
CA ASP A 75 0.82 10.53 0.25
C ASP A 75 0.35 9.15 -0.24
N HIS A 76 1.29 8.30 -0.65
CA HIS A 76 1.00 6.97 -1.19
C HIS A 76 2.15 6.00 -0.97
N ILE A 77 1.86 4.72 -1.16
CA ILE A 77 2.87 3.69 -1.37
C ILE A 77 2.92 3.32 -2.85
N CYS A 78 4.12 3.09 -3.36
CA CYS A 78 4.31 2.65 -4.73
C CYS A 78 4.97 1.27 -4.73
N VAL A 79 4.42 0.36 -5.53
CA VAL A 79 4.98 -0.96 -5.77
C VAL A 79 5.53 -1.04 -7.19
N ASP A 80 6.73 -1.57 -7.32
CA ASP A 80 7.38 -1.78 -8.62
C ASP A 80 6.82 -3.03 -9.30
N VAL A 81 6.50 -2.92 -10.59
CA VAL A 81 5.98 -4.03 -11.39
C VAL A 81 6.79 -4.18 -12.68
N ASP A 82 6.83 -5.39 -13.20
CA ASP A 82 7.58 -5.72 -14.42
C ASP A 82 6.79 -5.52 -15.71
N ASP A 83 5.44 -5.49 -15.63
CA ASP A 83 4.54 -5.29 -16.77
C ASP A 83 3.30 -4.52 -16.31
N ILE A 84 3.25 -3.23 -16.61
CA ILE A 84 2.19 -2.33 -16.15
C ILE A 84 0.84 -2.62 -16.82
N GLU A 85 0.81 -3.00 -18.09
CA GLU A 85 -0.41 -3.37 -18.80
C GLU A 85 -1.02 -4.64 -18.21
N ALA A 86 -0.21 -5.68 -18.04
CA ALA A 86 -0.67 -6.94 -17.44
C ALA A 86 -1.14 -6.72 -15.98
N THR A 87 -0.47 -5.84 -15.23
CA THR A 87 -0.87 -5.48 -13.87
C THR A 87 -2.22 -4.78 -13.86
N LEU A 88 -2.46 -3.83 -14.77
CA LEU A 88 -3.74 -3.13 -14.87
C LEU A 88 -4.89 -4.09 -15.17
N GLU A 89 -4.69 -5.02 -16.11
CA GLU A 89 -5.70 -6.02 -16.43
C GLU A 89 -5.98 -6.96 -15.25
N ALA A 90 -4.94 -7.39 -14.53
CA ALA A 90 -5.10 -8.21 -13.34
C ALA A 90 -5.87 -7.48 -12.22
N VAL A 91 -5.58 -6.21 -12.01
CA VAL A 91 -6.26 -5.35 -11.02
C VAL A 91 -7.75 -5.19 -11.36
N LYS A 92 -8.07 -4.93 -12.63
CA LYS A 92 -9.47 -4.87 -13.11
C LYS A 92 -10.19 -6.20 -12.96
N ALA A 93 -9.53 -7.31 -13.32
CA ALA A 93 -10.07 -8.66 -13.18
C ALA A 93 -10.34 -9.04 -11.71
N ALA A 94 -9.57 -8.49 -10.77
CA ALA A 94 -9.78 -8.66 -9.34
C ALA A 94 -10.93 -7.78 -8.78
N GLY A 95 -11.60 -6.99 -9.63
CA GLY A 95 -12.72 -6.15 -9.24
C GLY A 95 -12.32 -4.80 -8.64
N LEU A 96 -11.05 -4.43 -8.72
CA LEU A 96 -10.57 -3.13 -8.26
C LEU A 96 -10.71 -2.08 -9.37
N LYS A 97 -10.97 -0.83 -8.97
CA LYS A 97 -11.14 0.27 -9.91
C LYS A 97 -9.93 1.20 -9.87
N PRO A 98 -9.20 1.35 -10.99
CA PRO A 98 -8.16 2.36 -11.09
C PRO A 98 -8.70 3.78 -10.94
N MET A 99 -7.90 4.68 -10.38
CA MET A 99 -8.26 6.10 -10.19
C MET A 99 -8.36 6.87 -11.51
N ALA A 100 -7.62 6.44 -12.54
CA ALA A 100 -7.66 7.00 -13.89
C ALA A 100 -7.98 5.89 -14.90
N ASP A 101 -8.57 6.27 -16.05
CA ASP A 101 -8.97 5.30 -17.07
C ASP A 101 -7.78 4.72 -17.85
N GLU A 102 -6.66 5.44 -17.88
CA GLU A 102 -5.48 5.10 -18.64
C GLU A 102 -4.23 5.04 -17.76
N ILE A 103 -3.22 4.27 -18.24
CA ILE A 103 -1.89 4.27 -17.64
C ILE A 103 -1.23 5.63 -17.93
N GLU A 104 -0.72 6.26 -16.87
CA GLU A 104 -0.08 7.56 -16.93
C GLU A 104 1.43 7.41 -17.17
N PHE A 105 2.06 8.47 -17.66
CA PHE A 105 3.50 8.55 -17.89
C PHE A 105 4.09 9.78 -17.20
N LEU A 106 5.27 9.61 -16.59
CA LEU A 106 6.10 10.71 -16.08
C LEU A 106 7.55 10.51 -16.50
N PRO A 107 8.27 11.60 -16.82
CA PRO A 107 9.65 11.52 -17.34
C PRO A 107 10.68 11.37 -16.19
N PHE A 108 10.42 10.45 -15.27
CA PHE A 108 11.32 10.15 -14.17
C PHE A 108 12.36 9.10 -14.57
N TRP A 109 13.52 9.13 -13.94
CA TRP A 109 14.66 8.27 -14.26
C TRP A 109 15.15 8.48 -15.71
N GLU A 110 15.79 7.49 -16.28
CA GLU A 110 16.43 7.65 -17.60
C GLU A 110 15.42 7.71 -18.75
N LYS A 111 14.40 6.86 -18.73
CA LYS A 111 13.44 6.69 -19.84
C LYS A 111 12.00 6.99 -19.46
N GLY A 112 11.77 7.35 -18.21
CA GLY A 112 10.43 7.58 -17.69
C GLY A 112 9.85 6.40 -16.91
N ILE A 113 8.66 6.63 -16.41
CA ILE A 113 7.85 5.63 -15.72
C ILE A 113 6.45 5.59 -16.31
N ARG A 114 5.80 4.43 -16.20
CA ARG A 114 4.37 4.27 -16.45
C ARG A 114 3.72 3.76 -15.17
N PHE A 115 2.57 4.31 -14.84
CA PHE A 115 1.93 4.00 -13.56
C PHE A 115 0.41 4.16 -13.60
N PHE A 116 -0.24 3.57 -12.63
CA PHE A 116 -1.64 3.82 -12.26
C PHE A 116 -1.81 3.63 -10.75
N LYS A 117 -2.91 4.12 -10.21
CA LYS A 117 -3.24 4.04 -8.78
C LYS A 117 -4.60 3.42 -8.56
N VAL A 118 -4.77 2.74 -7.41
CA VAL A 118 -6.06 2.35 -6.85
C VAL A 118 -6.16 2.92 -5.44
N LEU A 119 -7.37 3.14 -4.94
CA LEU A 119 -7.58 3.53 -3.54
C LEU A 119 -7.86 2.30 -2.70
N ASP A 120 -7.23 2.24 -1.53
CA ASP A 120 -7.61 1.27 -0.51
C ASP A 120 -8.95 1.69 0.16
N PRO A 121 -9.54 0.87 1.05
CA PRO A 121 -10.81 1.22 1.71
C PRO A 121 -10.79 2.51 2.53
N ASN A 122 -9.61 3.03 2.87
CA ASN A 122 -9.41 4.26 3.63
C ASN A 122 -9.01 5.46 2.76
N ASN A 123 -9.14 5.33 1.43
CA ASN A 123 -8.69 6.29 0.42
C ASN A 123 -7.16 6.52 0.40
N ALA A 124 -6.38 5.59 0.93
CA ALA A 124 -4.92 5.61 0.77
C ALA A 124 -4.55 5.09 -0.62
N PRO A 125 -3.86 5.89 -1.45
CA PRO A 125 -3.48 5.44 -2.78
C PRO A 125 -2.41 4.34 -2.74
N VAL A 126 -2.64 3.29 -3.54
CA VAL A 126 -1.63 2.29 -3.88
C VAL A 126 -1.27 2.48 -5.34
N GLU A 127 -0.04 2.86 -5.60
CA GLU A 127 0.49 3.06 -6.95
C GLU A 127 1.20 1.80 -7.44
N PHE A 128 0.97 1.46 -8.69
CA PHE A 128 1.73 0.45 -9.43
C PHE A 128 2.56 1.17 -10.47
N CYS A 129 3.85 0.93 -10.51
CA CYS A 129 4.80 1.67 -11.34
C CYS A 129 5.76 0.72 -12.05
N GLN A 130 5.98 0.96 -13.33
CA GLN A 130 7.03 0.31 -14.11
C GLN A 130 8.04 1.36 -14.55
N ILE A 131 9.30 1.16 -14.17
CA ILE A 131 10.43 1.96 -14.68
C ILE A 131 10.81 1.44 -16.07
N LEU A 132 10.93 2.34 -17.06
CA LEU A 132 11.22 2.01 -18.46
C LEU A 132 12.71 1.89 -18.76
#